data_9ccbe45251881eda1962ca2f35c7e17a
#
_entry.id   9ccbe45251881eda1962ca2f35c7e17a
#
_cell.length_a   1.000
_cell.length_b   1.000
_cell.length_c   1.000
_cell.angle_alpha   90.00
_cell.angle_beta   90.00
_cell.angle_gamma   90.00
#
_symmetry.space_group_name_H-M   'P 1'
#
loop_
_entity.id
_entity.type
_entity.pdbx_description
1 polymer ?
#
loop_
_entity_poly.entity_id
_entity_poly.type
_entity_poly.pdbx_seq_one_letter_code
_entity_poly.pdbx_strand_id
1 'polypeptide(L)'
;MATLEEKLCPVCFQEAMEGGKCQNCGYVLDKASVGKNYLRSFSILNTKYLLGKSLGQGGFGITYLAKNMLNGSRCCIKEYFPSNLIQSRMPDGTVALTGEENRCEFEDGKQRFIEEARTLQELRGNVAVVDIQDFFEENGTAYFAMELIEGCNLRAFKKEHNEEQTFKMALQMLLLIGSALAEVHRFGMIHGDISPENILITQNG
;
A
#
# COMPACT_ATOMS: atom_id res chain seq x y z
N MET A 1 14.09 -29.39 8.79
CA MET A 1 12.84 -29.09 8.04
C MET A 1 12.86 -27.60 7.74
N ALA A 2 12.71 -27.21 6.46
CA ALA A 2 12.62 -25.78 6.10
C ALA A 2 11.39 -25.17 6.77
N THR A 3 11.52 -23.96 7.29
CA THR A 3 10.41 -23.22 7.91
C THR A 3 9.36 -22.86 6.85
N LEU A 4 8.12 -22.53 7.26
CA LEU A 4 7.08 -22.08 6.33
C LEU A 4 7.55 -20.84 5.55
N GLU A 5 8.29 -19.95 6.21
CA GLU A 5 8.87 -18.72 5.63
C GLU A 5 9.89 -19.01 4.52
N GLU A 6 10.57 -20.17 4.56
CA GLU A 6 11.54 -20.58 3.53
C GLU A 6 10.87 -21.17 2.29
N LYS A 7 9.61 -21.58 2.39
CA LYS A 7 8.85 -22.21 1.29
C LYS A 7 7.81 -21.27 0.67
N LEU A 8 7.22 -20.39 1.46
CA LEU A 8 6.14 -19.51 1.03
C LEU A 8 6.70 -18.28 0.30
N CYS A 9 6.13 -17.96 -0.85
CA CYS A 9 6.51 -16.76 -1.60
C CYS A 9 5.79 -15.51 -1.07
N PRO A 10 6.49 -14.42 -0.73
CA PRO A 10 5.86 -13.20 -0.22
C PRO A 10 5.15 -12.35 -1.30
N VAL A 11 5.09 -12.85 -2.53
CA VAL A 11 4.42 -12.19 -3.67
C VAL A 11 3.18 -12.94 -4.11
N CYS A 12 3.28 -14.22 -4.40
CA CYS A 12 2.14 -15.00 -4.86
C CYS A 12 1.48 -15.85 -3.77
N PHE A 13 2.08 -15.92 -2.58
CA PHE A 13 1.60 -16.69 -1.42
C PHE A 13 1.41 -18.19 -1.70
N GLN A 14 2.21 -18.74 -2.63
CA GLN A 14 2.29 -20.18 -2.91
C GLN A 14 3.55 -20.78 -2.26
N GLU A 15 3.47 -22.03 -1.86
CA GLU A 15 4.62 -22.80 -1.37
C GLU A 15 5.52 -23.23 -2.55
N ALA A 16 6.20 -22.28 -3.16
CA ALA A 16 6.96 -22.47 -4.38
C ALA A 16 8.39 -21.87 -4.33
N MET A 17 8.89 -21.53 -3.12
CA MET A 17 10.25 -21.00 -2.96
C MET A 17 11.28 -22.10 -2.95
N GLU A 18 12.25 -22.03 -3.85
CA GLU A 18 13.42 -22.91 -3.93
C GLU A 18 14.68 -22.08 -4.18
N GLY A 19 15.70 -22.24 -3.33
CA GLY A 19 16.98 -21.54 -3.49
C GLY A 19 16.85 -20.00 -3.52
N GLY A 20 15.83 -19.44 -2.87
CA GLY A 20 15.57 -17.99 -2.86
C GLY A 20 14.79 -17.46 -4.08
N LYS A 21 14.34 -18.34 -4.99
CA LYS A 21 13.51 -17.98 -6.14
C LYS A 21 12.16 -18.71 -6.11
N CYS A 22 11.08 -17.99 -6.41
CA CYS A 22 9.77 -18.58 -6.53
C CYS A 22 9.58 -19.24 -7.89
N GLN A 23 9.27 -20.53 -7.91
CA GLN A 23 9.03 -21.29 -9.14
C GLN A 23 7.70 -20.96 -9.82
N ASN A 24 6.75 -20.36 -9.06
CA ASN A 24 5.44 -19.99 -9.60
C ASN A 24 5.43 -18.59 -10.25
N CYS A 25 5.96 -17.55 -9.58
CA CYS A 25 5.87 -16.17 -10.07
C CYS A 25 7.23 -15.54 -10.45
N GLY A 26 8.33 -16.29 -10.31
CA GLY A 26 9.67 -15.81 -10.65
C GLY A 26 10.28 -14.83 -9.64
N TYR A 27 9.59 -14.49 -8.54
CA TYR A 27 10.13 -13.59 -7.52
C TYR A 27 11.44 -14.13 -6.96
N VAL A 28 12.45 -13.25 -6.86
CA VAL A 28 13.75 -13.56 -6.23
C VAL A 28 13.84 -12.82 -4.91
N LEU A 29 14.15 -13.55 -3.84
CA LEU A 29 14.27 -12.98 -2.51
C LEU A 29 15.51 -12.08 -2.44
N ASP A 30 15.28 -10.78 -2.31
CA ASP A 30 16.33 -9.80 -2.04
C ASP A 30 16.44 -9.55 -0.54
N LYS A 31 17.50 -10.09 0.07
CA LYS A 31 17.78 -9.90 1.50
C LYS A 31 18.13 -8.46 1.87
N ALA A 32 18.55 -7.64 0.89
CA ALA A 32 18.89 -6.24 1.11
C ALA A 32 17.64 -5.30 1.13
N SER A 33 16.51 -5.74 0.62
CA SER A 33 15.29 -4.93 0.52
C SER A 33 14.46 -4.86 1.82
N VAL A 34 14.85 -5.58 2.87
CA VAL A 34 14.16 -5.54 4.16
C VAL A 34 14.64 -4.32 4.95
N GLY A 35 13.97 -3.18 4.79
CA GLY A 35 14.22 -1.98 5.62
C GLY A 35 14.00 -2.28 7.10
N LYS A 36 14.81 -1.65 7.97
CA LYS A 36 14.74 -1.86 9.44
C LYS A 36 13.36 -1.57 10.05
N ASN A 37 12.56 -0.75 9.38
CA ASN A 37 11.26 -0.28 9.85
C ASN A 37 10.08 -1.05 9.25
N TYR A 38 10.32 -2.02 8.38
CA TYR A 38 9.25 -2.80 7.77
C TYR A 38 8.78 -3.93 8.68
N LEU A 39 7.48 -4.19 8.66
CA LEU A 39 6.94 -5.43 9.22
C LEU A 39 7.51 -6.63 8.47
N ARG A 40 7.71 -7.72 9.18
CA ARG A 40 8.22 -8.96 8.58
C ARG A 40 7.18 -9.53 7.62
N SER A 41 7.64 -10.07 6.50
CA SER A 41 6.78 -10.91 5.67
C SER A 41 6.20 -12.05 6.50
N PHE A 42 4.96 -12.41 6.20
CA PHE A 42 4.15 -13.43 6.89
C PHE A 42 3.69 -13.06 8.31
N SER A 43 3.92 -11.81 8.77
CA SER A 43 3.17 -11.28 9.92
C SER A 43 1.68 -11.23 9.57
N ILE A 44 0.84 -11.46 10.58
CA ILE A 44 -0.61 -11.39 10.42
C ILE A 44 -1.10 -10.11 11.09
N LEU A 45 -1.81 -9.28 10.34
CA LEU A 45 -2.49 -8.09 10.85
C LEU A 45 -4.01 -8.31 10.93
N ASN A 46 -4.63 -7.74 11.96
CA ASN A 46 -6.07 -7.83 12.23
C ASN A 46 -6.59 -9.27 12.15
N THR A 47 -5.79 -10.25 12.56
CA THR A 47 -6.10 -11.70 12.45
C THR A 47 -6.56 -12.16 11.05
N LYS A 48 -6.45 -11.32 10.03
CA LYS A 48 -7.10 -11.47 8.73
C LYS A 48 -6.14 -11.32 7.55
N TYR A 49 -5.09 -10.48 7.69
CA TYR A 49 -4.21 -10.14 6.59
C TYR A 49 -2.82 -10.73 6.77
N LEU A 50 -2.45 -11.69 5.94
CA LEU A 50 -1.09 -12.24 5.89
C LEU A 50 -0.23 -11.31 5.03
N LEU A 51 0.76 -10.66 5.62
CA LEU A 51 1.65 -9.74 4.90
C LEU A 51 2.61 -10.50 3.97
N GLY A 52 2.81 -9.95 2.80
CA GLY A 52 3.87 -10.33 1.86
C GLY A 52 5.05 -9.37 1.92
N LYS A 53 5.62 -9.05 0.75
CA LYS A 53 6.71 -8.07 0.66
C LYS A 53 6.19 -6.63 0.82
N SER A 54 7.07 -5.72 1.26
CA SER A 54 6.83 -4.28 1.11
C SER A 54 6.81 -3.89 -0.36
N LEU A 55 5.88 -3.01 -0.75
CA LEU A 55 5.75 -2.47 -2.09
C LEU A 55 6.45 -1.12 -2.23
N GLY A 56 6.53 -0.36 -1.14
CA GLY A 56 7.19 0.94 -1.09
C GLY A 56 6.98 1.66 0.23
N GLN A 57 7.77 2.71 0.42
CA GLN A 57 7.66 3.64 1.56
C GLN A 57 7.64 5.06 1.01
N GLY A 58 6.66 5.84 1.44
CA GLY A 58 6.56 7.28 1.22
C GLY A 58 6.81 8.06 2.52
N GLY A 59 6.64 9.38 2.46
CA GLY A 59 6.84 10.25 3.64
C GLY A 59 5.90 9.96 4.80
N PHE A 60 4.69 9.47 4.51
CA PHE A 60 3.63 9.27 5.49
C PHE A 60 3.28 7.81 5.76
N GLY A 61 3.88 6.86 5.03
CA GLY A 61 3.48 5.48 5.22
C GLY A 61 4.27 4.45 4.45
N ILE A 62 4.02 3.19 4.79
CA ILE A 62 4.58 2.00 4.14
C ILE A 62 3.43 1.21 3.54
N THR A 63 3.62 0.73 2.31
CA THR A 63 2.65 -0.14 1.64
C THR A 63 3.20 -1.54 1.53
N TYR A 64 2.39 -2.52 1.89
CA TYR A 64 2.70 -3.94 1.82
C TYR A 64 1.74 -4.66 0.89
N LEU A 65 2.23 -5.65 0.18
CA LEU A 65 1.38 -6.68 -0.40
C LEU A 65 0.84 -7.56 0.72
N ALA A 66 -0.43 -7.97 0.62
CA ALA A 66 -1.04 -8.86 1.59
C ALA A 66 -1.99 -9.85 0.92
N LYS A 67 -2.31 -10.92 1.65
CA LYS A 67 -3.37 -11.85 1.32
C LYS A 67 -4.44 -11.80 2.39
N ASN A 68 -5.67 -11.53 2.02
CA ASN A 68 -6.82 -11.68 2.89
C ASN A 68 -7.09 -13.18 3.08
N MET A 69 -6.89 -13.68 4.30
CA MET A 69 -7.02 -15.11 4.62
C MET A 69 -8.46 -15.60 4.63
N LEU A 70 -9.46 -14.69 4.72
CA LEU A 70 -10.87 -15.08 4.75
C LEU A 70 -11.39 -15.47 3.36
N ASN A 71 -10.94 -14.76 2.31
CA ASN A 71 -11.41 -14.99 0.95
C ASN A 71 -10.31 -15.40 -0.03
N GLY A 72 -9.04 -15.40 0.42
CA GLY A 72 -7.88 -15.78 -0.39
C GLY A 72 -7.40 -14.72 -1.37
N SER A 73 -8.05 -13.55 -1.47
CA SER A 73 -7.68 -12.48 -2.41
C SER A 73 -6.38 -11.78 -2.00
N ARG A 74 -5.62 -11.29 -2.99
CA ARG A 74 -4.50 -10.37 -2.76
C ARG A 74 -5.04 -8.95 -2.60
N CYS A 75 -4.41 -8.20 -1.72
CA CYS A 75 -4.72 -6.80 -1.44
C CYS A 75 -3.44 -6.03 -1.08
N CYS A 76 -3.54 -4.73 -0.90
CA CYS A 76 -2.49 -3.91 -0.32
C CYS A 76 -2.88 -3.48 1.09
N ILE A 77 -1.90 -3.43 1.99
CA ILE A 77 -2.04 -2.81 3.31
C ILE A 77 -1.18 -1.56 3.33
N LYS A 78 -1.79 -0.41 3.58
CA LYS A 78 -1.06 0.84 3.83
C LYS A 78 -1.01 1.07 5.33
N GLU A 79 0.18 1.32 5.85
CA GLU A 79 0.48 1.61 7.25
C GLU A 79 0.74 3.11 7.40
N TYR A 80 0.17 3.75 8.41
CA TYR A 80 0.57 5.09 8.81
C TYR A 80 1.95 5.02 9.48
N PHE A 81 2.98 5.56 8.81
CA PHE A 81 4.37 5.52 9.27
C PHE A 81 5.10 6.81 8.90
N PRO A 82 4.80 7.94 9.58
CA PRO A 82 5.48 9.20 9.34
C PRO A 82 6.93 9.11 9.82
N SER A 83 7.86 9.04 8.87
CA SER A 83 9.28 8.76 9.13
C SER A 83 9.98 9.83 9.96
N ASN A 84 9.45 11.06 10.04
CA ASN A 84 9.94 12.15 10.86
C ASN A 84 9.53 12.03 12.35
N LEU A 85 8.44 11.29 12.65
CA LEU A 85 7.91 11.13 14.01
C LEU A 85 8.25 9.77 14.62
N ILE A 86 8.61 8.78 13.79
CA ILE A 86 8.91 7.41 14.24
C ILE A 86 10.42 7.20 14.27
N GLN A 87 10.94 6.82 15.44
CA GLN A 87 12.35 6.49 15.64
C GLN A 87 12.68 5.09 15.13
N SER A 88 11.84 4.12 15.46
CA SER A 88 12.09 2.71 15.14
C SER A 88 10.83 1.86 15.29
N ARG A 89 10.91 0.63 14.83
CA ARG A 89 9.94 -0.42 15.13
C ARG A 89 10.51 -1.38 16.18
N MET A 90 9.71 -1.67 17.18
CA MET A 90 10.04 -2.65 18.21
C MET A 90 9.95 -4.09 17.66
N PRO A 91 10.59 -5.07 18.31
CA PRO A 91 10.56 -6.48 17.84
C PRO A 91 9.17 -7.09 17.74
N ASP A 92 8.20 -6.60 18.53
CA ASP A 92 6.79 -7.02 18.51
C ASP A 92 5.97 -6.35 17.40
N GLY A 93 6.58 -5.45 16.61
CA GLY A 93 5.94 -4.72 15.53
C GLY A 93 5.47 -3.31 15.91
N THR A 94 5.44 -2.97 17.21
CA THR A 94 4.98 -1.65 17.70
C THR A 94 5.89 -0.53 17.23
N VAL A 95 5.32 0.62 16.86
CA VAL A 95 6.09 1.83 16.52
C VAL A 95 6.55 2.58 17.77
N ALA A 96 7.79 3.05 17.77
CA ALA A 96 8.36 3.91 18.81
C ALA A 96 8.57 5.33 18.26
N LEU A 97 7.99 6.32 18.91
CA LEU A 97 8.11 7.73 18.52
C LEU A 97 9.51 8.29 18.84
N THR A 98 9.92 9.32 18.11
CA THR A 98 11.20 10.02 18.32
C THR A 98 11.25 10.77 19.66
N GLY A 99 10.10 11.12 20.25
CA GLY A 99 9.95 11.73 21.57
C GLY A 99 8.48 11.83 21.97
N GLU A 100 8.23 11.95 23.28
CA GLU A 100 6.86 12.10 23.80
C GLU A 100 6.21 13.41 23.36
N GLU A 101 6.98 14.44 23.07
CA GLU A 101 6.51 15.72 22.51
C GLU A 101 5.82 15.55 21.15
N ASN A 102 6.17 14.52 20.41
CA ASN A 102 5.61 14.23 19.09
C ASN A 102 4.31 13.42 19.13
N ARG A 103 3.89 12.98 20.32
CA ARG A 103 2.71 12.11 20.49
C ARG A 103 1.42 12.75 19.96
N CYS A 104 1.19 14.02 20.29
CA CYS A 104 -0.01 14.73 19.82
C CYS A 104 -0.05 14.81 18.28
N GLU A 105 1.07 15.20 17.66
CA GLU A 105 1.17 15.29 16.20
C GLU A 105 0.97 13.92 15.54
N PHE A 106 1.54 12.87 16.13
CA PHE A 106 1.39 11.50 15.64
C PHE A 106 -0.07 11.02 15.74
N GLU A 107 -0.74 11.22 16.88
CA GLU A 107 -2.14 10.82 17.06
C GLU A 107 -3.08 11.60 16.14
N ASP A 108 -2.88 12.90 15.98
CA ASP A 108 -3.66 13.73 15.05
C ASP A 108 -3.46 13.27 13.59
N GLY A 109 -2.25 12.91 13.22
CA GLY A 109 -1.94 12.38 11.89
C GLY A 109 -2.54 10.98 11.67
N LYS A 110 -2.49 10.12 12.69
CA LYS A 110 -3.11 8.79 12.69
C LYS A 110 -4.64 8.89 12.52
N GLN A 111 -5.26 9.82 13.24
CA GLN A 111 -6.70 10.05 13.11
C GLN A 111 -7.08 10.53 11.71
N ARG A 112 -6.34 11.48 11.14
CA ARG A 112 -6.54 11.92 9.75
C ARG A 112 -6.38 10.82 8.73
N PHE A 113 -5.41 9.91 8.93
CA PHE A 113 -5.21 8.75 8.08
C PHE A 113 -6.41 7.78 8.10
N ILE A 114 -7.02 7.58 9.27
CA ILE A 114 -8.25 6.76 9.39
C ILE A 114 -9.44 7.47 8.74
N GLU A 115 -9.58 8.79 8.92
CA GLU A 115 -10.64 9.59 8.31
C GLU A 115 -10.53 9.60 6.77
N GLU A 116 -9.31 9.68 6.23
CA GLU A 116 -9.05 9.51 4.80
C GLU A 116 -9.58 8.16 4.30
N ALA A 117 -9.21 7.07 4.99
CA ALA A 117 -9.67 5.73 4.62
C ALA A 117 -11.19 5.60 4.66
N ARG A 118 -11.87 6.17 5.65
CA ARG A 118 -13.34 6.19 5.74
C ARG A 118 -13.96 6.92 4.57
N THR A 119 -13.45 8.11 4.24
CA THR A 119 -13.99 8.89 3.12
C THR A 119 -13.76 8.18 1.79
N LEU A 120 -12.59 7.57 1.57
CA LEU A 120 -12.35 6.77 0.37
C LEU A 120 -13.29 5.56 0.28
N GLN A 121 -13.65 4.97 1.42
CA GLN A 121 -14.63 3.87 1.45
C GLN A 121 -16.04 4.30 1.02
N GLU A 122 -16.45 5.55 1.28
CA GLU A 122 -17.72 6.11 0.79
C GLU A 122 -17.73 6.30 -0.74
N LEU A 123 -16.55 6.41 -1.36
CA LEU A 123 -16.37 6.51 -2.82
C LEU A 123 -16.29 5.15 -3.51
N ARG A 124 -16.61 4.08 -2.80
CA ARG A 124 -16.58 2.72 -3.31
C ARG A 124 -17.38 2.59 -4.62
N GLY A 125 -16.76 1.96 -5.62
CA GLY A 125 -17.34 1.79 -6.95
C GLY A 125 -17.01 2.91 -7.93
N ASN A 126 -16.34 3.99 -7.52
CA ASN A 126 -15.74 4.96 -8.44
C ASN A 126 -14.50 4.35 -9.08
N VAL A 127 -14.50 4.20 -10.40
CA VAL A 127 -13.43 3.52 -11.16
C VAL A 127 -12.06 4.21 -11.11
N ALA A 128 -12.02 5.48 -10.69
CA ALA A 128 -10.78 6.24 -10.58
C ALA A 128 -10.30 6.39 -9.12
N VAL A 129 -10.96 5.71 -8.17
CA VAL A 129 -10.59 5.72 -6.74
C VAL A 129 -10.37 4.28 -6.29
N VAL A 130 -9.26 4.04 -5.60
CA VAL A 130 -8.94 2.71 -5.05
C VAL A 130 -9.98 2.27 -4.03
N ASP A 131 -10.45 1.02 -4.12
CA ASP A 131 -11.46 0.47 -3.19
C ASP A 131 -10.83 0.15 -1.83
N ILE A 132 -11.28 0.84 -0.79
CA ILE A 132 -10.89 0.58 0.60
C ILE A 132 -11.78 -0.53 1.16
N GLN A 133 -11.16 -1.63 1.58
CA GLN A 133 -11.84 -2.82 2.06
C GLN A 133 -12.00 -2.83 3.58
N ASP A 134 -11.04 -2.24 4.31
CA ASP A 134 -10.98 -2.30 5.77
C ASP A 134 -10.03 -1.22 6.31
N PHE A 135 -10.20 -0.82 7.58
CA PHE A 135 -9.23 -0.01 8.32
C PHE A 135 -9.24 -0.41 9.79
N PHE A 136 -8.09 -0.38 10.43
CA PHE A 136 -7.90 -0.84 11.82
C PHE A 136 -6.66 -0.23 12.46
N GLU A 137 -6.59 -0.31 13.79
CA GLU A 137 -5.41 0.08 14.57
C GLU A 137 -4.75 -1.18 15.14
N GLU A 138 -3.43 -1.25 15.04
CA GLU A 138 -2.57 -2.30 15.59
C GLU A 138 -1.15 -1.76 15.70
N ASN A 139 -0.26 -2.39 16.47
CA ASN A 139 1.16 -2.02 16.61
C ASN A 139 1.39 -0.54 17.00
N GLY A 140 0.42 0.10 17.68
CA GLY A 140 0.49 1.52 18.04
C GLY A 140 0.33 2.49 16.87
N THR A 141 -0.11 2.02 15.70
CA THR A 141 -0.37 2.82 14.50
C THR A 141 -1.69 2.41 13.83
N ALA A 142 -1.96 2.94 12.64
CA ALA A 142 -3.16 2.64 11.86
C ALA A 142 -2.81 2.02 10.51
N TYR A 143 -3.74 1.22 10.03
CA TYR A 143 -3.66 0.53 8.74
C TYR A 143 -4.96 0.67 7.98
N PHE A 144 -4.90 0.65 6.66
CA PHE A 144 -6.06 0.31 5.85
C PHE A 144 -5.71 -0.71 4.76
N ALA A 145 -6.67 -1.58 4.48
CA ALA A 145 -6.61 -2.55 3.40
C ALA A 145 -7.31 -1.99 2.18
N MET A 146 -6.66 -2.09 1.03
CA MET A 146 -7.19 -1.62 -0.24
C MET A 146 -6.97 -2.66 -1.33
N GLU A 147 -7.70 -2.56 -2.42
CA GLU A 147 -7.50 -3.41 -3.56
C GLU A 147 -6.06 -3.33 -4.10
N LEU A 148 -5.58 -4.47 -4.62
CA LEU A 148 -4.30 -4.52 -5.35
C LEU A 148 -4.56 -4.17 -6.81
N ILE A 149 -4.08 -3.01 -7.24
CA ILE A 149 -4.11 -2.62 -8.65
C ILE A 149 -2.97 -3.32 -9.39
N GLU A 150 -3.30 -4.22 -10.31
CA GLU A 150 -2.33 -4.84 -11.21
C GLU A 150 -2.09 -3.96 -12.42
N GLY A 151 -0.91 -3.35 -12.49
CA GLY A 151 -0.56 -2.38 -13.53
C GLY A 151 0.74 -1.65 -13.22
N CYS A 152 0.88 -0.46 -13.78
CA CYS A 152 2.01 0.42 -13.52
C CYS A 152 1.53 1.84 -13.18
N ASN A 153 2.40 2.65 -12.60
CA ASN A 153 2.09 4.07 -12.42
C ASN A 153 2.36 4.86 -13.71
N LEU A 154 1.77 6.04 -13.83
CA LEU A 154 1.90 6.89 -15.01
C LEU A 154 3.35 7.26 -15.31
N ARG A 155 4.23 7.36 -14.30
CA ARG A 155 5.66 7.61 -14.51
C ARG A 155 6.36 6.43 -15.22
N ALA A 156 6.06 5.20 -14.82
CA ALA A 156 6.58 4.00 -15.46
C ALA A 156 6.01 3.86 -16.88
N PHE A 157 4.70 4.06 -17.03
CA PHE A 157 4.03 4.05 -18.33
C PHE A 157 4.70 5.01 -19.33
N LYS A 158 4.99 6.26 -18.89
CA LYS A 158 5.67 7.25 -19.72
C LYS A 158 7.06 6.82 -20.21
N LYS A 159 7.78 6.00 -19.43
CA LYS A 159 9.12 5.51 -19.83
C LYS A 159 9.06 4.42 -20.89
N GLU A 160 7.96 3.66 -20.94
CA GLU A 160 7.79 2.53 -21.84
C GLU A 160 7.04 2.89 -23.12
N HIS A 161 6.41 4.08 -23.19
CA HIS A 161 5.58 4.54 -24.30
C HIS A 161 6.09 5.86 -24.87
N ASN A 162 5.79 6.12 -26.15
CA ASN A 162 6.14 7.37 -26.81
C ASN A 162 5.26 8.55 -26.32
N GLU A 163 5.64 9.78 -26.70
CA GLU A 163 4.95 10.99 -26.25
C GLU A 163 3.49 11.06 -26.70
N GLU A 164 3.18 10.61 -27.92
CA GLU A 164 1.83 10.62 -28.48
C GLU A 164 0.91 9.68 -27.68
N GLN A 165 1.37 8.44 -27.40
CA GLN A 165 0.64 7.47 -26.59
C GLN A 165 0.41 7.98 -25.17
N THR A 166 1.45 8.56 -24.57
CA THR A 166 1.37 9.15 -23.22
C THR A 166 0.39 10.32 -23.17
N PHE A 167 0.40 11.21 -24.16
CA PHE A 167 -0.51 12.34 -24.24
C PHE A 167 -1.96 11.91 -24.42
N LYS A 168 -2.22 10.96 -25.33
CA LYS A 168 -3.57 10.42 -25.55
C LYS A 168 -4.14 9.79 -24.28
N MET A 169 -3.34 8.98 -23.57
CA MET A 169 -3.71 8.38 -22.30
C MET A 169 -3.99 9.46 -21.24
N ALA A 170 -3.10 10.45 -21.08
CA ALA A 170 -3.28 11.52 -20.11
C ALA A 170 -4.59 12.31 -20.34
N LEU A 171 -4.96 12.55 -21.61
CA LEU A 171 -6.20 13.23 -21.95
C LEU A 171 -7.44 12.40 -21.54
N GLN A 172 -7.42 11.09 -21.76
CA GLN A 172 -8.49 10.19 -21.32
C GLN A 172 -8.62 10.15 -19.79
N MET A 173 -7.48 10.10 -19.08
CA MET A 173 -7.43 10.07 -17.62
C MET A 173 -7.90 11.39 -16.98
N LEU A 174 -7.67 12.53 -17.66
CA LEU A 174 -8.00 13.86 -17.11
C LEU A 174 -9.48 13.97 -16.70
N LEU A 175 -10.39 13.44 -17.50
CA LEU A 175 -11.83 13.45 -17.20
C LEU A 175 -12.17 12.52 -16.03
N LEU A 176 -11.59 11.32 -15.99
CA LEU A 176 -11.81 10.34 -14.93
C LEU A 176 -11.28 10.86 -13.59
N ILE A 177 -10.04 11.32 -13.56
CA ILE A 177 -9.39 11.87 -12.36
C ILE A 177 -10.12 13.14 -11.91
N GLY A 178 -10.49 14.03 -12.84
CA GLY A 178 -11.22 15.25 -12.53
C GLY A 178 -12.59 14.97 -11.91
N SER A 179 -13.31 13.96 -12.42
CA SER A 179 -14.59 13.52 -11.87
C SER A 179 -14.42 12.93 -10.46
N ALA A 180 -13.43 12.08 -10.25
CA ALA A 180 -13.14 11.49 -8.94
C ALA A 180 -12.74 12.57 -7.91
N LEU A 181 -11.88 13.51 -8.29
CA LEU A 181 -11.50 14.65 -7.44
C LEU A 181 -12.71 15.54 -7.09
N ALA A 182 -13.62 15.76 -8.03
CA ALA A 182 -14.83 16.51 -7.75
C ALA A 182 -15.73 15.82 -6.70
N GLU A 183 -15.75 14.48 -6.68
CA GLU A 183 -16.44 13.72 -5.64
C GLU A 183 -15.72 13.83 -4.29
N VAL A 184 -14.42 13.62 -4.24
CA VAL A 184 -13.58 13.79 -3.03
C VAL A 184 -13.77 15.20 -2.43
N HIS A 185 -13.77 16.23 -3.26
CA HIS A 185 -13.98 17.61 -2.83
C HIS A 185 -15.38 17.87 -2.25
N ARG A 186 -16.43 17.13 -2.69
CA ARG A 186 -17.77 17.22 -2.09
C ARG A 186 -17.80 16.73 -0.63
N PHE A 187 -16.90 15.83 -0.25
CA PHE A 187 -16.70 15.42 1.14
C PHE A 187 -15.79 16.39 1.94
N GLY A 188 -15.42 17.54 1.36
CA GLY A 188 -14.55 18.53 2.00
C GLY A 188 -13.09 18.13 2.07
N MET A 189 -12.70 17.06 1.38
CA MET A 189 -11.32 16.56 1.34
C MET A 189 -10.56 17.06 0.12
N ILE A 190 -9.25 17.24 0.29
CA ILE A 190 -8.30 17.55 -0.79
C ILE A 190 -7.28 16.41 -0.84
N HIS A 191 -7.06 15.85 -2.03
CA HIS A 191 -6.08 14.76 -2.20
C HIS A 191 -4.65 15.19 -1.82
N GLY A 192 -4.22 16.38 -2.22
CA GLY A 192 -2.96 17.00 -1.82
C GLY A 192 -1.69 16.42 -2.44
N ASP A 193 -1.76 15.24 -3.09
CA ASP A 193 -0.59 14.54 -3.65
C ASP A 193 -0.90 13.86 -5.00
N ILE A 194 -1.54 14.59 -5.91
CA ILE A 194 -1.73 14.13 -7.28
C ILE A 194 -0.39 14.22 -8.02
N SER A 195 0.17 13.08 -8.35
CA SER A 195 1.46 12.95 -9.05
C SER A 195 1.45 11.75 -9.99
N PRO A 196 2.32 11.68 -11.00
CA PRO A 196 2.41 10.53 -11.90
C PRO A 196 2.75 9.21 -11.18
N GLU A 197 3.32 9.27 -10.00
CA GLU A 197 3.61 8.12 -9.15
C GLU A 197 2.36 7.55 -8.49
N ASN A 198 1.38 8.42 -8.19
CA ASN A 198 0.15 8.07 -7.48
C ASN A 198 -1.03 7.80 -8.42
N ILE A 199 -0.83 7.93 -9.73
CA ILE A 199 -1.81 7.54 -10.75
C ILE A 199 -1.43 6.16 -11.26
N LEU A 200 -2.27 5.17 -10.99
CA LEU A 200 -2.08 3.79 -11.42
C LEU A 200 -2.90 3.51 -12.67
N ILE A 201 -2.27 2.85 -13.63
CA ILE A 201 -2.87 2.40 -14.89
C ILE A 201 -3.01 0.90 -14.81
N THR A 202 -4.24 0.39 -14.91
CA THR A 202 -4.51 -1.04 -14.91
C THR A 202 -4.07 -1.66 -16.24
N GLN A 203 -3.94 -3.00 -16.28
CA GLN A 203 -3.61 -3.71 -17.52
C GLN A 203 -4.68 -3.56 -18.61
N ASN A 204 -5.88 -3.17 -18.23
CA ASN A 204 -7.01 -2.98 -19.15
C ASN A 204 -7.24 -1.50 -19.53
N GLY A 205 -6.41 -0.58 -19.07
CA GLY A 205 -6.48 0.87 -19.34
C GLY A 205 -7.21 1.63 -18.23
#